data_f53973ac24adec115381dfa672ed1d34
#
_entry.id   f53973ac24adec115381dfa672ed1d34
#
_cell.length_a   1.000
_cell.length_b   1.000
_cell.length_c   1.000
_cell.angle_alpha   90.00
_cell.angle_beta   90.00
_cell.angle_gamma   90.00
#
_symmetry.space_group_name_H-M   'P 1'
#
loop_
_entity.id
_entity.type
_entity.pdbx_description
1 polymer ?
#
loop_
_entity_poly.entity_id
_entity_poly.type
_entity_poly.pdbx_seq_one_letter_code
_entity_poly.pdbx_strand_id
1 'polypeptide(L)'
;MPRNTSRSKISHTTLKTFTKSMLAISLSIAGITHANAYDSVTFFGDSLTDGGYFSQVVPGPAQFTTNPDNTWATSFAEQLGTTAVPVVFGSPQIGNNYAIGGARAGEEAVFPGGIPIASANSQVNNYIDNNQVDPNGLYVVWAGANDLLAAAENPANAQATILGAVASQAETINTLKDNGANYILVPNIPDIGLTPRFVPDPNLEGQDLVEALAAQRAANGAASLYNQFMLSGVTNTGANIIPLDMFSLTQEIIASPAQYGFTNVTDEACGDNNSSLTCGRNTLVETDANENYFFADSIHPTGATHQLIADYANAVVTAPSLIGVLPHIATTTGLATNERLQSHVNQIQSSEQKPARTLWAVGEVANQEIAGFDGDNNTQVLLGVDFAHPNSANAVTGLYGNITQKDFENSDVGTGLSDIDLGEIGFGVYHSNKFGGLQINGAAGFGNMDVDVTRAVTLGSNQQQFKSNADGKRFYANLQAGYPMQVSNIAVTPYIGATASRVKIDGLKEKEMSGIAMQFDEQKYSTTYGKLGLKANHSLMENLNLFGDIHYQKQLSDNREAVTARLNTLPNISFETPMVETDDDNVAMTLGLSRSFGLLNANAGVTHSQGDDDDSTSLFVGLNGAF
;
A
#
# COMPACT_ATOMS: atom_id res chain seq x y z
N MET A 1 -42.61 18.88 2.44
CA MET A 1 -42.13 19.07 3.83
C MET A 1 -40.92 18.19 4.02
N PRO A 2 -39.70 18.71 4.08
CA PRO A 2 -38.53 17.91 4.34
C PRO A 2 -38.31 17.76 5.87
N ARG A 3 -38.07 16.54 6.33
CA ARG A 3 -37.73 16.27 7.71
C ARG A 3 -36.25 16.65 7.96
N ASN A 4 -36.06 17.68 8.80
CA ASN A 4 -34.78 18.04 9.38
C ASN A 4 -34.46 17.04 10.50
N THR A 5 -33.45 16.19 10.32
CA THR A 5 -32.81 15.46 11.42
C THR A 5 -31.51 16.16 11.77
N SER A 6 -31.55 17.01 12.78
CA SER A 6 -30.35 17.57 13.39
C SER A 6 -29.64 16.48 14.20
N ARG A 7 -28.56 15.93 13.68
CA ARG A 7 -27.57 15.19 14.47
C ARG A 7 -26.79 16.21 15.32
N SER A 8 -26.86 16.07 16.65
CA SER A 8 -26.03 16.85 17.57
C SER A 8 -24.57 16.36 17.42
N LYS A 9 -23.73 17.18 16.83
CA LYS A 9 -22.28 16.98 16.85
C LYS A 9 -21.79 17.22 18.30
N ILE A 10 -21.41 16.16 18.99
CA ILE A 10 -20.59 16.27 20.20
C ILE A 10 -19.22 16.77 19.71
N SER A 11 -18.78 17.90 20.25
CA SER A 11 -17.60 18.63 19.76
C SER A 11 -16.33 17.79 19.93
N HIS A 12 -15.63 17.52 18.84
CA HIS A 12 -14.32 16.85 18.76
C HIS A 12 -13.23 17.44 19.69
N THR A 13 -13.44 18.64 20.19
CA THR A 13 -12.49 19.35 21.07
C THR A 13 -12.45 18.79 22.49
N THR A 14 -13.52 18.19 22.98
CA THR A 14 -13.63 17.76 24.38
C THR A 14 -12.95 16.41 24.63
N LEU A 15 -12.97 15.51 23.68
CA LEU A 15 -12.31 14.21 23.79
C LEU A 15 -10.78 14.34 23.64
N LYS A 16 -10.32 15.15 22.68
CA LYS A 16 -8.87 15.44 22.48
C LYS A 16 -8.23 16.18 23.66
N THR A 17 -9.01 16.92 24.45
CA THR A 17 -8.49 17.64 25.63
C THR A 17 -8.39 16.74 26.85
N PHE A 18 -9.28 15.74 26.98
CA PHE A 18 -9.26 14.81 28.13
C PHE A 18 -8.10 13.78 28.01
N THR A 19 -7.78 13.33 26.79
CA THR A 19 -6.64 12.45 26.52
C THR A 19 -5.29 13.14 26.73
N LYS A 20 -5.16 14.42 26.41
CA LYS A 20 -3.91 15.17 26.60
C LYS A 20 -3.58 15.50 28.06
N SER A 21 -4.56 15.44 28.98
CA SER A 21 -4.34 15.77 30.41
C SER A 21 -3.98 14.56 31.27
N MET A 22 -4.12 13.33 30.80
CA MET A 22 -3.73 12.13 31.53
C MET A 22 -2.35 11.55 31.16
N LEU A 23 -1.72 12.03 30.11
CA LEU A 23 -0.40 11.54 29.65
C LEU A 23 0.61 12.66 29.49
N ALA A 24 0.99 13.31 30.59
CA ALA A 24 2.22 14.10 30.65
C ALA A 24 3.40 13.22 31.15
N ILE A 25 3.56 12.04 30.59
CA ILE A 25 4.80 11.26 30.57
C ILE A 25 4.90 10.65 29.17
N SER A 26 5.05 11.50 28.17
CA SER A 26 5.51 11.06 26.86
C SER A 26 6.98 11.43 26.73
N LEU A 27 7.83 10.43 26.71
CA LEU A 27 9.13 10.56 26.05
C LEU A 27 8.84 10.90 24.59
N SER A 28 9.10 12.14 24.20
CA SER A 28 9.15 12.55 22.81
C SER A 28 10.34 11.83 22.15
N ILE A 29 10.08 10.78 21.42
CA ILE A 29 10.99 10.15 20.49
C ILE A 29 10.68 10.65 19.08
N ALA A 30 11.74 10.97 18.40
CA ALA A 30 11.88 11.66 17.15
C ALA A 30 11.03 11.12 15.98
N GLY A 31 10.72 12.04 15.09
CA GLY A 31 10.32 11.93 13.69
C GLY A 31 10.09 10.53 13.11
N ILE A 32 8.83 10.25 12.81
CA ILE A 32 8.42 9.11 11.99
C ILE A 32 9.03 9.31 10.60
N THR A 33 10.11 8.58 10.32
CA THR A 33 10.50 8.33 8.94
C THR A 33 9.66 7.15 8.50
N HIS A 34 8.70 7.36 7.62
CA HIS A 34 8.06 6.25 6.90
C HIS A 34 9.21 5.44 6.29
N ALA A 35 9.32 4.17 6.65
CA ALA A 35 10.29 3.29 6.02
C ALA A 35 9.93 3.22 4.53
N ASN A 36 10.86 3.67 3.67
CA ASN A 36 10.66 3.60 2.23
C ASN A 36 10.47 2.13 1.84
N ALA A 37 9.44 1.83 1.05
CA ALA A 37 9.18 0.47 0.59
C ALA A 37 10.37 -0.13 -0.17
N TYR A 38 11.20 0.71 -0.78
CA TYR A 38 12.43 0.34 -1.48
C TYR A 38 13.63 1.11 -0.92
N ASP A 39 14.74 0.42 -0.67
CA ASP A 39 15.96 1.02 -0.14
C ASP A 39 16.63 1.99 -1.15
N SER A 40 16.43 1.72 -2.45
CA SER A 40 16.98 2.51 -3.56
C SER A 40 16.17 2.33 -4.82
N VAL A 41 16.29 3.30 -5.75
CA VAL A 41 15.73 3.18 -7.11
C VAL A 41 16.84 3.46 -8.12
N THR A 42 16.98 2.61 -9.14
CA THR A 42 17.97 2.77 -10.22
C THR A 42 17.27 2.71 -11.58
N PHE A 43 17.59 3.66 -12.47
CA PHE A 43 16.93 3.83 -13.74
C PHE A 43 17.85 3.53 -14.92
N PHE A 44 17.33 2.78 -15.91
CA PHE A 44 17.95 2.48 -17.18
C PHE A 44 16.94 2.72 -18.30
N GLY A 45 17.37 3.23 -19.44
CA GLY A 45 16.47 3.46 -20.56
C GLY A 45 16.93 4.53 -21.51
N ASP A 46 15.94 5.19 -22.11
CA ASP A 46 16.12 6.16 -23.18
C ASP A 46 15.70 7.60 -22.76
N SER A 47 15.35 8.43 -23.75
CA SER A 47 14.97 9.83 -23.58
C SER A 47 13.78 10.05 -22.63
N LEU A 48 12.87 9.10 -22.53
CA LEU A 48 11.73 9.22 -21.60
C LEU A 48 12.18 9.23 -20.13
N THR A 49 13.33 8.64 -19.83
CA THR A 49 13.86 8.48 -18.47
C THR A 49 15.11 9.33 -18.19
N ASP A 50 15.77 9.84 -19.24
CA ASP A 50 17.02 10.62 -19.16
C ASP A 50 16.84 11.88 -18.30
N GLY A 51 17.59 11.95 -17.20
CA GLY A 51 17.58 13.06 -16.24
C GLY A 51 18.54 14.20 -16.59
N GLY A 52 19.17 14.20 -17.78
CA GLY A 52 20.10 15.24 -18.22
C GLY A 52 21.52 14.74 -18.56
N TYR A 53 21.64 13.57 -19.17
CA TYR A 53 22.92 12.99 -19.63
C TYR A 53 23.72 13.98 -20.48
N PHE A 54 23.05 14.77 -21.34
CA PHE A 54 23.69 15.71 -22.25
C PHE A 54 23.96 17.10 -21.66
N SER A 55 23.71 17.36 -20.39
CA SER A 55 23.80 18.69 -19.76
C SER A 55 25.18 19.37 -19.83
N GLN A 56 26.27 18.62 -20.11
CA GLN A 56 27.59 19.20 -20.33
C GLN A 56 27.82 19.71 -21.76
N VAL A 57 26.98 19.32 -22.71
CA VAL A 57 27.16 19.60 -24.14
C VAL A 57 25.96 20.31 -24.76
N VAL A 58 24.83 20.27 -24.10
CA VAL A 58 23.60 20.98 -24.47
C VAL A 58 23.28 21.98 -23.37
N PRO A 59 22.97 23.26 -23.70
CA PRO A 59 22.63 24.26 -22.70
C PRO A 59 21.35 23.94 -21.93
N GLY A 60 21.37 24.15 -20.61
CA GLY A 60 20.23 23.94 -19.71
C GLY A 60 20.22 22.57 -19.06
N PRO A 61 19.08 22.13 -18.49
CA PRO A 61 18.92 20.83 -17.87
C PRO A 61 19.10 19.66 -18.86
N ALA A 62 18.83 19.92 -20.14
CA ALA A 62 19.00 18.97 -21.23
C ALA A 62 18.21 17.65 -21.00
N GLN A 63 16.96 17.79 -20.58
CA GLN A 63 15.99 16.70 -20.43
C GLN A 63 15.02 16.71 -21.60
N PHE A 64 14.49 15.56 -21.97
CA PHE A 64 13.56 15.43 -23.09
C PHE A 64 12.11 15.72 -22.64
N THR A 65 11.89 16.96 -22.22
CA THR A 65 10.61 17.50 -21.73
C THR A 65 10.57 19.02 -21.95
N THR A 66 9.58 19.70 -21.39
CA THR A 66 9.49 21.15 -21.31
C THR A 66 10.37 21.69 -20.18
N ASN A 67 11.69 21.88 -20.46
CA ASN A 67 12.65 22.29 -19.43
C ASN A 67 12.25 23.61 -18.72
N PRO A 68 12.45 23.74 -17.38
CA PRO A 68 13.18 22.84 -16.47
C PRO A 68 12.28 21.83 -15.73
N ASP A 69 11.15 21.41 -16.30
CA ASP A 69 10.29 20.41 -15.69
C ASP A 69 11.03 19.08 -15.53
N ASN A 70 10.67 18.31 -14.49
CA ASN A 70 11.24 17.00 -14.24
C ASN A 70 10.79 15.97 -15.29
N THR A 71 11.65 15.00 -15.59
CA THR A 71 11.18 13.75 -16.18
C THR A 71 10.49 12.90 -15.10
N TRP A 72 9.69 11.93 -15.53
CA TRP A 72 8.96 11.05 -14.61
C TRP A 72 9.87 10.33 -13.61
N ALA A 73 11.10 9.98 -14.02
CA ALA A 73 12.07 9.30 -13.17
C ALA A 73 12.43 10.14 -11.91
N THR A 74 12.59 11.45 -12.08
CA THR A 74 12.86 12.35 -10.95
C THR A 74 11.66 12.46 -10.03
N SER A 75 10.47 12.74 -10.57
CA SER A 75 9.24 12.86 -9.77
C SER A 75 8.88 11.53 -9.07
N PHE A 76 9.05 10.40 -9.74
CA PHE A 76 8.78 9.08 -9.17
C PHE A 76 9.75 8.73 -8.04
N ALA A 77 11.05 9.01 -8.21
CA ALA A 77 12.03 8.81 -7.14
C ALA A 77 11.72 9.68 -5.91
N GLU A 78 11.32 10.94 -6.11
CA GLU A 78 10.91 11.84 -5.02
C GLU A 78 9.67 11.31 -4.27
N GLN A 79 8.68 10.77 -4.97
CA GLN A 79 7.50 10.15 -4.36
C GLN A 79 7.83 8.90 -3.54
N LEU A 80 8.88 8.18 -3.90
CA LEU A 80 9.42 7.06 -3.14
C LEU A 80 10.43 7.50 -2.04
N GLY A 81 10.57 8.82 -1.78
CA GLY A 81 11.46 9.35 -0.76
C GLY A 81 12.96 9.25 -1.09
N THR A 82 13.30 9.08 -2.37
CA THR A 82 14.67 8.97 -2.89
C THR A 82 14.94 10.01 -4.00
N THR A 83 16.02 9.89 -4.73
CA THR A 83 16.39 10.82 -5.82
C THR A 83 16.78 10.07 -7.08
N ALA A 84 16.57 10.67 -8.27
CA ALA A 84 17.09 10.18 -9.56
C ALA A 84 18.20 11.14 -10.02
N VAL A 85 19.45 10.82 -9.69
CA VAL A 85 20.62 11.61 -10.09
C VAL A 85 21.16 11.08 -11.42
N PRO A 86 21.17 11.90 -12.52
CA PRO A 86 21.64 11.44 -13.80
C PRO A 86 23.14 11.14 -13.83
N VAL A 87 23.51 10.08 -14.52
CA VAL A 87 24.89 9.88 -14.98
C VAL A 87 25.11 10.82 -16.18
N VAL A 88 26.07 11.72 -16.07
CA VAL A 88 26.26 12.80 -17.04
C VAL A 88 27.48 12.54 -17.92
N PHE A 89 27.35 12.73 -19.24
CA PHE A 89 28.44 12.59 -20.20
C PHE A 89 29.64 13.48 -19.82
N GLY A 90 30.85 12.91 -19.85
CA GLY A 90 32.08 13.63 -19.55
C GLY A 90 32.33 13.91 -18.05
N SER A 91 31.43 13.47 -17.17
CA SER A 91 31.57 13.55 -15.71
C SER A 91 31.88 12.18 -15.10
N PRO A 92 32.35 12.12 -13.84
CA PRO A 92 32.41 10.84 -13.11
C PRO A 92 31.04 10.13 -13.15
N GLN A 93 31.05 8.79 -13.29
CA GLN A 93 29.84 7.97 -13.32
C GLN A 93 29.21 7.88 -11.92
N ILE A 94 28.72 9.01 -11.40
CA ILE A 94 28.11 9.14 -10.09
C ILE A 94 26.62 9.47 -10.31
N GLY A 95 25.75 8.55 -9.93
CA GLY A 95 24.31 8.70 -10.10
C GLY A 95 23.62 7.34 -10.11
N ASN A 96 22.29 7.37 -10.10
CA ASN A 96 21.43 6.20 -10.16
C ASN A 96 20.44 6.25 -11.35
N ASN A 97 20.52 7.28 -12.19
CA ASN A 97 19.81 7.34 -13.46
C ASN A 97 20.80 7.24 -14.62
N TYR A 98 20.89 6.04 -15.19
CA TYR A 98 21.78 5.68 -16.30
C TYR A 98 21.15 5.87 -17.67
N ALA A 99 19.87 6.27 -17.73
CA ALA A 99 19.14 6.45 -18.99
C ALA A 99 19.76 7.53 -19.88
N ILE A 100 19.79 7.28 -21.18
CA ILE A 100 20.42 8.15 -22.17
C ILE A 100 19.47 8.36 -23.34
N GLY A 101 19.20 9.61 -23.70
CA GLY A 101 18.37 9.96 -24.84
C GLY A 101 18.85 9.30 -26.14
N GLY A 102 17.93 8.64 -26.87
CA GLY A 102 18.23 7.91 -28.08
C GLY A 102 18.70 6.46 -27.87
N ALA A 103 18.83 6.00 -26.62
CA ALA A 103 19.27 4.63 -26.34
C ALA A 103 18.27 3.60 -26.89
N ARG A 104 18.80 2.54 -27.50
CA ARG A 104 18.07 1.36 -27.93
C ARG A 104 18.19 0.24 -26.91
N ALA A 105 17.39 -0.80 -27.02
CA ALA A 105 17.41 -1.90 -26.07
C ALA A 105 18.78 -2.60 -25.99
N GLY A 106 19.38 -2.93 -27.13
CA GLY A 106 20.65 -3.67 -27.19
C GLY A 106 21.70 -3.16 -28.18
N GLU A 107 21.38 -2.18 -29.02
CA GLU A 107 22.32 -1.64 -29.99
C GLU A 107 22.83 -0.25 -29.58
N GLU A 108 24.14 -0.07 -29.65
CA GLU A 108 24.80 1.21 -29.38
C GLU A 108 24.46 2.23 -30.48
N ALA A 109 24.38 3.50 -30.09
CA ALA A 109 24.17 4.61 -31.00
C ALA A 109 25.16 5.75 -30.72
N VAL A 110 25.12 6.79 -31.57
CA VAL A 110 25.98 7.96 -31.43
C VAL A 110 25.15 9.22 -31.64
N PHE A 111 25.19 10.12 -30.69
CA PHE A 111 24.57 11.45 -30.80
C PHE A 111 25.45 12.36 -31.67
N PRO A 112 24.89 13.39 -32.33
CA PRO A 112 25.66 14.38 -33.06
C PRO A 112 26.85 14.93 -32.26
N GLY A 113 28.00 15.03 -32.91
CA GLY A 113 29.25 15.40 -32.24
C GLY A 113 30.08 14.21 -31.76
N GLY A 114 29.65 12.97 -32.02
CA GLY A 114 30.42 11.77 -31.65
C GLY A 114 30.22 11.30 -30.20
N ILE A 115 29.17 11.75 -29.51
CA ILE A 115 28.88 11.37 -28.15
C ILE A 115 28.26 9.97 -28.15
N PRO A 116 28.81 9.01 -27.38
CA PRO A 116 28.28 7.66 -27.33
C PRO A 116 26.91 7.62 -26.64
N ILE A 117 26.01 6.82 -27.16
CA ILE A 117 24.73 6.46 -26.55
C ILE A 117 24.76 4.96 -26.23
N ALA A 118 24.98 4.64 -24.98
CA ALA A 118 24.97 3.26 -24.52
C ALA A 118 23.54 2.70 -24.58
N SER A 119 23.40 1.47 -25.09
CA SER A 119 22.13 0.74 -25.05
C SER A 119 21.67 0.46 -23.61
N ALA A 120 20.38 0.20 -23.40
CA ALA A 120 19.88 -0.15 -22.07
C ALA A 120 20.60 -1.38 -21.47
N ASN A 121 20.93 -2.37 -22.31
CA ASN A 121 21.74 -3.52 -21.90
C ASN A 121 23.13 -3.09 -21.42
N SER A 122 23.81 -2.20 -22.15
CA SER A 122 25.13 -1.69 -21.78
C SER A 122 25.09 -0.80 -20.53
N GLN A 123 24.00 -0.04 -20.32
CA GLN A 123 23.79 0.74 -19.09
C GLN A 123 23.72 -0.18 -17.87
N VAL A 124 22.96 -1.28 -17.94
CA VAL A 124 22.84 -2.27 -16.85
C VAL A 124 24.17 -2.97 -16.61
N ASN A 125 24.87 -3.41 -17.64
CA ASN A 125 26.18 -4.02 -17.50
C ASN A 125 27.19 -3.07 -16.84
N ASN A 126 27.20 -1.80 -17.26
CA ASN A 126 28.05 -0.77 -16.62
C ASN A 126 27.68 -0.56 -15.14
N TYR A 127 26.41 -0.58 -14.79
CA TYR A 127 25.96 -0.49 -13.39
C TYR A 127 26.49 -1.68 -12.56
N ILE A 128 26.28 -2.90 -13.02
CA ILE A 128 26.68 -4.13 -12.32
C ILE A 128 28.21 -4.24 -12.17
N ASP A 129 28.97 -3.82 -13.18
CA ASP A 129 30.42 -3.83 -13.14
C ASP A 129 31.01 -2.87 -12.07
N ASN A 130 30.25 -1.84 -11.70
CA ASN A 130 30.71 -0.78 -10.81
C ASN A 130 29.96 -0.68 -9.46
N ASN A 131 28.83 -1.39 -9.30
CA ASN A 131 27.98 -1.33 -8.13
C ASN A 131 27.54 -2.74 -7.70
N GLN A 132 27.15 -2.86 -6.45
CA GLN A 132 26.47 -4.05 -5.95
C GLN A 132 24.96 -3.86 -6.12
N VAL A 133 24.29 -4.88 -6.65
CA VAL A 133 22.83 -4.90 -6.74
C VAL A 133 22.25 -5.04 -5.34
N ASP A 134 21.33 -4.13 -5.00
CA ASP A 134 20.58 -4.16 -3.75
C ASP A 134 19.32 -5.02 -3.95
N PRO A 135 19.15 -6.12 -3.22
CA PRO A 135 17.96 -6.97 -3.38
C PRO A 135 16.65 -6.29 -2.98
N ASN A 136 16.69 -5.22 -2.17
CA ASN A 136 15.54 -4.41 -1.79
C ASN A 136 15.36 -3.17 -2.67
N GLY A 137 16.26 -2.95 -3.63
CA GLY A 137 16.17 -1.84 -4.58
C GLY A 137 15.15 -2.09 -5.69
N LEU A 138 14.58 -1.01 -6.22
CA LEU A 138 13.74 -1.01 -7.42
C LEU A 138 14.59 -0.67 -8.66
N TYR A 139 14.56 -1.54 -9.66
CA TYR A 139 15.29 -1.36 -10.91
C TYR A 139 14.32 -1.08 -12.04
N VAL A 140 14.46 0.06 -12.69
CA VAL A 140 13.58 0.49 -13.78
C VAL A 140 14.26 0.30 -15.10
N VAL A 141 13.62 -0.42 -16.03
CA VAL A 141 14.15 -0.63 -17.39
C VAL A 141 13.08 -0.26 -18.40
N TRP A 142 13.26 0.89 -19.08
CA TRP A 142 12.33 1.39 -20.09
C TRP A 142 13.06 1.71 -21.38
N ALA A 143 13.01 0.80 -22.36
CA ALA A 143 13.67 0.91 -23.65
C ALA A 143 12.89 0.18 -24.75
N GLY A 144 13.19 0.49 -26.00
CA GLY A 144 12.59 -0.13 -27.19
C GLY A 144 11.89 0.86 -28.13
N ALA A 145 11.51 2.06 -27.66
CA ALA A 145 10.90 3.07 -28.52
C ALA A 145 11.82 3.47 -29.68
N ASN A 146 13.11 3.66 -29.43
CA ASN A 146 14.10 3.98 -30.45
C ASN A 146 14.36 2.83 -31.42
N ASP A 147 14.16 1.58 -31.01
CA ASP A 147 14.18 0.42 -31.88
C ASP A 147 13.02 0.41 -32.86
N LEU A 148 11.81 0.80 -32.39
CA LEU A 148 10.63 0.94 -33.25
C LEU A 148 10.80 2.08 -34.26
N LEU A 149 11.37 3.21 -33.83
CA LEU A 149 11.69 4.31 -34.77
C LEU A 149 12.71 3.88 -35.83
N ALA A 150 13.77 3.18 -35.43
CA ALA A 150 14.76 2.64 -36.35
C ALA A 150 14.15 1.58 -37.29
N ALA A 151 13.22 0.76 -36.81
CA ALA A 151 12.48 -0.19 -37.64
C ALA A 151 11.59 0.52 -38.68
N ALA A 152 10.96 1.63 -38.33
CA ALA A 152 10.17 2.45 -39.25
C ALA A 152 11.03 3.11 -40.33
N GLU A 153 12.25 3.53 -39.99
CA GLU A 153 13.22 4.11 -40.95
C GLU A 153 13.82 3.06 -41.89
N ASN A 154 13.87 1.78 -41.50
CA ASN A 154 14.38 0.68 -42.29
C ASN A 154 13.40 -0.51 -42.35
N PRO A 155 12.28 -0.40 -43.10
CA PRO A 155 11.23 -1.43 -43.14
C PRO A 155 11.73 -2.81 -43.60
N ALA A 156 12.79 -2.88 -44.39
CA ALA A 156 13.36 -4.15 -44.83
C ALA A 156 13.94 -4.99 -43.68
N ASN A 157 14.39 -4.37 -42.62
CA ASN A 157 14.96 -4.99 -41.44
C ASN A 157 14.07 -4.86 -40.19
N ALA A 158 12.90 -4.26 -40.31
CA ALA A 158 12.02 -3.93 -39.16
C ALA A 158 11.77 -5.11 -38.22
N GLN A 159 11.44 -6.29 -38.77
CA GLN A 159 11.20 -7.49 -37.96
C GLN A 159 12.44 -7.91 -37.18
N ALA A 160 13.61 -7.91 -37.81
CA ALA A 160 14.86 -8.29 -37.12
C ALA A 160 15.20 -7.30 -36.00
N THR A 161 15.02 -6.00 -36.26
CA THR A 161 15.22 -4.92 -35.27
C THR A 161 14.32 -5.10 -34.07
N ILE A 162 13.01 -5.32 -34.27
CA ILE A 162 12.02 -5.50 -33.20
C ILE A 162 12.33 -6.77 -32.37
N LEU A 163 12.61 -7.90 -33.05
CA LEU A 163 12.92 -9.15 -32.32
C LEU A 163 14.27 -9.06 -31.57
N GLY A 164 15.26 -8.36 -32.15
CA GLY A 164 16.52 -8.08 -31.47
C GLY A 164 16.33 -7.24 -30.22
N ALA A 165 15.51 -6.19 -30.26
CA ALA A 165 15.20 -5.36 -29.12
C ALA A 165 14.47 -6.15 -28.01
N VAL A 166 13.51 -7.00 -28.37
CA VAL A 166 12.83 -7.90 -27.42
C VAL A 166 13.82 -8.84 -26.72
N ALA A 167 14.73 -9.45 -27.49
CA ALA A 167 15.74 -10.35 -26.95
C ALA A 167 16.70 -9.62 -25.99
N SER A 168 17.15 -8.43 -26.37
CA SER A 168 18.02 -7.59 -25.52
C SER A 168 17.34 -7.14 -24.24
N GLN A 169 16.04 -6.79 -24.29
CA GLN A 169 15.28 -6.45 -23.09
C GLN A 169 15.20 -7.63 -22.12
N ALA A 170 14.90 -8.83 -22.63
CA ALA A 170 14.87 -10.05 -21.81
C ALA A 170 16.25 -10.38 -21.21
N GLU A 171 17.33 -10.18 -21.97
CA GLU A 171 18.71 -10.35 -21.49
C GLU A 171 19.02 -9.35 -20.37
N THR A 172 18.68 -8.07 -20.54
CA THR A 172 18.84 -7.00 -19.53
C THR A 172 18.15 -7.36 -18.23
N ILE A 173 16.93 -7.85 -18.29
CA ILE A 173 16.17 -8.29 -17.12
C ILE A 173 16.81 -9.51 -16.47
N ASN A 174 17.25 -10.52 -17.24
CA ASN A 174 17.96 -11.67 -16.69
C ASN A 174 19.25 -11.26 -15.98
N THR A 175 19.99 -10.32 -16.57
CA THR A 175 21.23 -9.81 -15.97
C THR A 175 20.97 -9.17 -14.60
N LEU A 176 19.96 -8.33 -14.46
CA LEU A 176 19.56 -7.75 -13.16
C LEU A 176 19.16 -8.83 -12.17
N LYS A 177 18.26 -9.74 -12.56
CA LYS A 177 17.77 -10.83 -11.71
C LYS A 177 18.92 -11.75 -11.23
N ASP A 178 19.80 -12.16 -12.15
CA ASP A 178 20.90 -13.09 -11.85
C ASP A 178 21.96 -12.44 -10.93
N ASN A 179 21.97 -11.10 -10.84
CA ASN A 179 22.79 -10.34 -9.89
C ASN A 179 22.05 -9.96 -8.59
N GLY A 180 20.79 -10.39 -8.43
CA GLY A 180 20.06 -10.29 -7.16
C GLY A 180 18.96 -9.23 -7.09
N ALA A 181 18.58 -8.60 -8.22
CA ALA A 181 17.44 -7.68 -8.26
C ALA A 181 16.12 -8.44 -8.04
N ASN A 182 15.39 -8.10 -6.98
CA ASN A 182 14.10 -8.71 -6.67
C ASN A 182 12.91 -7.95 -7.27
N TYR A 183 13.05 -6.65 -7.54
CA TYR A 183 11.96 -5.80 -8.01
C TYR A 183 12.40 -5.06 -9.27
N ILE A 184 11.76 -5.37 -10.40
CA ILE A 184 12.11 -4.78 -11.70
C ILE A 184 10.86 -4.18 -12.34
N LEU A 185 10.81 -2.83 -12.44
CA LEU A 185 9.75 -2.08 -13.08
C LEU A 185 10.00 -2.00 -14.58
N VAL A 186 9.05 -2.47 -15.38
CA VAL A 186 9.18 -2.52 -16.85
C VAL A 186 7.95 -1.89 -17.49
N PRO A 187 7.99 -0.58 -17.81
CA PRO A 187 6.95 0.03 -18.62
C PRO A 187 6.96 -0.55 -20.04
N ASN A 188 5.77 -0.79 -20.59
CA ASN A 188 5.66 -1.06 -22.02
C ASN A 188 5.74 0.25 -22.83
N ILE A 189 5.92 0.14 -24.16
CA ILE A 189 6.01 1.30 -25.04
C ILE A 189 4.60 1.91 -25.21
N PRO A 190 4.45 3.25 -25.05
CA PRO A 190 3.21 3.95 -25.36
C PRO A 190 2.73 3.71 -26.78
N ASP A 191 1.47 4.00 -27.07
CA ASP A 191 0.98 3.98 -28.45
C ASP A 191 1.62 5.11 -29.28
N ILE A 192 2.78 4.83 -29.86
CA ILE A 192 3.54 5.80 -30.65
C ILE A 192 2.79 6.30 -31.88
N GLY A 193 1.79 5.55 -32.37
CA GLY A 193 0.92 6.00 -33.45
C GLY A 193 0.03 7.19 -33.08
N LEU A 194 -0.08 7.51 -31.78
CA LEU A 194 -0.82 8.67 -31.28
C LEU A 194 0.07 9.90 -31.04
N THR A 195 1.38 9.81 -31.28
CA THR A 195 2.30 10.95 -31.16
C THR A 195 2.17 11.91 -32.36
N PRO A 196 2.48 13.21 -32.19
CA PRO A 196 2.45 14.18 -33.31
C PRO A 196 3.24 13.73 -34.52
N ARG A 197 4.32 12.95 -34.33
CA ARG A 197 5.13 12.38 -35.44
C ARG A 197 4.31 11.51 -36.41
N PHE A 198 3.28 10.83 -35.94
CA PHE A 198 2.52 9.86 -36.75
C PHE A 198 1.04 10.25 -36.91
N VAL A 199 0.54 11.22 -36.15
CA VAL A 199 -0.81 11.76 -36.36
C VAL A 199 -0.83 12.55 -37.65
N PRO A 200 -1.74 12.25 -38.61
CA PRO A 200 -1.82 12.99 -39.87
C PRO A 200 -2.14 14.46 -39.67
N ASP A 201 -1.46 15.34 -40.40
CA ASP A 201 -1.83 16.75 -40.51
C ASP A 201 -3.29 16.85 -41.00
N PRO A 202 -4.18 17.58 -40.28
CA PRO A 202 -5.60 17.70 -40.63
C PRO A 202 -5.84 18.33 -42.02
N ASN A 203 -4.84 18.96 -42.59
CA ASN A 203 -4.92 19.57 -43.94
C ASN A 203 -4.52 18.59 -45.08
N LEU A 204 -4.07 17.37 -44.78
CA LEU A 204 -3.76 16.38 -45.77
C LEU A 204 -5.02 15.87 -46.46
N GLU A 205 -4.93 15.68 -47.77
CA GLU A 205 -6.03 15.14 -48.61
C GLU A 205 -5.55 14.04 -49.55
N GLY A 206 -6.47 13.28 -50.11
CA GLY A 206 -6.21 12.33 -51.19
C GLY A 206 -5.21 11.23 -50.81
N GLN A 207 -4.20 11.02 -51.64
CA GLN A 207 -3.18 9.96 -51.47
C GLN A 207 -2.30 10.22 -50.24
N ASP A 208 -1.93 11.47 -49.99
CA ASP A 208 -1.04 11.85 -48.87
C ASP A 208 -1.68 11.53 -47.52
N LEU A 209 -2.99 11.80 -47.40
CA LEU A 209 -3.75 11.39 -46.19
C LEU A 209 -3.81 9.87 -46.03
N VAL A 210 -3.99 9.13 -47.14
CA VAL A 210 -4.01 7.65 -47.09
C VAL A 210 -2.66 7.09 -46.63
N GLU A 211 -1.55 7.67 -47.09
CA GLU A 211 -0.18 7.26 -46.71
C GLU A 211 0.10 7.60 -45.23
N ALA A 212 -0.25 8.80 -44.77
CA ALA A 212 -0.09 9.20 -43.39
C ALA A 212 -0.90 8.31 -42.44
N LEU A 213 -2.17 8.01 -42.77
CA LEU A 213 -2.99 7.07 -41.98
C LEU A 213 -2.43 5.64 -41.99
N ALA A 214 -1.79 5.21 -43.06
CA ALA A 214 -1.13 3.91 -43.13
C ALA A 214 0.12 3.87 -42.23
N ALA A 215 0.92 4.94 -42.21
CA ALA A 215 2.07 5.08 -41.32
C ALA A 215 1.66 5.08 -39.83
N GLN A 216 0.62 5.83 -39.49
CA GLN A 216 0.05 5.84 -38.13
C GLN A 216 -0.37 4.44 -37.67
N ARG A 217 -1.13 3.72 -38.50
CA ARG A 217 -1.56 2.35 -38.17
C ARG A 217 -0.38 1.38 -38.04
N ALA A 218 0.65 1.57 -38.87
CA ALA A 218 1.86 0.75 -38.82
C ALA A 218 2.62 1.01 -37.49
N ALA A 219 2.74 2.26 -37.08
CA ALA A 219 3.37 2.63 -35.81
C ALA A 219 2.63 2.06 -34.58
N ASN A 220 1.30 2.22 -34.54
CA ASN A 220 0.44 1.61 -33.53
C ASN A 220 0.60 0.08 -33.48
N GLY A 221 0.50 -0.58 -34.64
CA GLY A 221 0.67 -2.03 -34.74
C GLY A 221 2.05 -2.52 -34.32
N ALA A 222 3.12 -1.77 -34.64
CA ALA A 222 4.47 -2.10 -34.22
C ALA A 222 4.66 -1.98 -32.70
N ALA A 223 4.15 -0.93 -32.08
CA ALA A 223 4.19 -0.76 -30.62
C ALA A 223 3.41 -1.88 -29.91
N SER A 224 2.19 -2.17 -30.36
CA SER A 224 1.37 -3.26 -29.81
C SER A 224 2.06 -4.62 -29.90
N LEU A 225 2.63 -4.95 -31.07
CA LEU A 225 3.33 -6.21 -31.31
C LEU A 225 4.62 -6.32 -30.47
N TYR A 226 5.41 -5.24 -30.40
CA TYR A 226 6.60 -5.18 -29.56
C TYR A 226 6.23 -5.43 -28.10
N ASN A 227 5.24 -4.72 -27.58
CA ASN A 227 4.79 -4.85 -26.21
C ASN A 227 4.36 -6.29 -25.87
N GLN A 228 3.61 -6.94 -26.77
CA GLN A 228 3.20 -8.34 -26.59
C GLN A 228 4.41 -9.28 -26.48
N PHE A 229 5.39 -9.17 -27.38
CA PHE A 229 6.57 -10.02 -27.36
C PHE A 229 7.52 -9.66 -26.22
N MET A 230 7.70 -8.37 -25.91
CA MET A 230 8.56 -7.89 -24.84
C MET A 230 8.03 -8.39 -23.48
N LEU A 231 6.75 -8.16 -23.17
CA LEU A 231 6.15 -8.62 -21.91
C LEU A 231 6.21 -10.15 -21.77
N SER A 232 5.97 -10.89 -22.86
CA SER A 232 6.15 -12.35 -22.85
C SER A 232 7.62 -12.74 -22.62
N GLY A 233 8.55 -12.06 -23.28
CA GLY A 233 10.00 -12.32 -23.14
C GLY A 233 10.48 -12.09 -21.71
N VAL A 234 10.17 -10.94 -21.13
CA VAL A 234 10.60 -10.60 -19.77
C VAL A 234 9.93 -11.47 -18.71
N THR A 235 8.65 -11.84 -18.86
CA THR A 235 7.96 -12.75 -17.96
C THR A 235 8.59 -14.15 -17.96
N ASN A 236 9.02 -14.63 -19.12
CA ASN A 236 9.70 -15.93 -19.25
C ASN A 236 11.08 -15.99 -18.57
N THR A 237 11.65 -14.85 -18.16
CA THR A 237 12.88 -14.82 -17.35
C THR A 237 12.68 -15.36 -15.94
N GLY A 238 11.43 -15.38 -15.46
CA GLY A 238 11.09 -15.71 -14.08
C GLY A 238 11.49 -14.65 -13.07
N ALA A 239 11.83 -13.43 -13.51
CA ALA A 239 12.00 -12.27 -12.65
C ALA A 239 10.64 -11.77 -12.15
N ASN A 240 10.63 -11.12 -10.99
CA ASN A 240 9.46 -10.38 -10.51
C ASN A 240 9.36 -9.06 -11.29
N ILE A 241 8.50 -9.04 -12.29
CA ILE A 241 8.30 -7.90 -13.20
C ILE A 241 7.08 -7.12 -12.77
N ILE A 242 7.27 -5.86 -12.40
CA ILE A 242 6.22 -4.88 -12.14
C ILE A 242 5.92 -4.16 -13.46
N PRO A 243 4.83 -4.46 -14.18
CA PRO A 243 4.56 -3.85 -15.45
C PRO A 243 3.88 -2.49 -15.28
N LEU A 244 4.17 -1.54 -16.16
CA LEU A 244 3.32 -0.36 -16.40
C LEU A 244 2.73 -0.43 -17.80
N ASP A 245 1.40 -0.37 -17.90
CA ASP A 245 0.70 -0.40 -19.19
C ASP A 245 0.55 1.00 -19.79
N MET A 246 1.70 1.55 -20.22
CA MET A 246 1.77 2.87 -20.85
C MET A 246 0.99 2.93 -22.17
N PHE A 247 0.86 1.79 -22.86
CA PHE A 247 0.10 1.71 -24.11
C PHE A 247 -1.37 2.01 -23.88
N SER A 248 -2.01 1.30 -22.94
CA SER A 248 -3.43 1.50 -22.58
C SER A 248 -3.65 2.87 -21.94
N LEU A 249 -2.75 3.31 -21.05
CA LEU A 249 -2.86 4.61 -20.38
C LEU A 249 -2.81 5.77 -21.39
N THR A 250 -1.89 5.73 -22.36
CA THR A 250 -1.81 6.76 -23.39
C THR A 250 -3.09 6.84 -24.22
N GLN A 251 -3.66 5.69 -24.58
CA GLN A 251 -4.95 5.65 -25.31
C GLN A 251 -6.09 6.23 -24.47
N GLU A 252 -6.14 5.91 -23.17
CA GLU A 252 -7.16 6.39 -22.24
C GLU A 252 -7.09 7.93 -22.09
N ILE A 253 -5.91 8.48 -21.90
CA ILE A 253 -5.70 9.92 -21.75
C ILE A 253 -6.07 10.67 -23.02
N ILE A 254 -5.59 10.20 -24.18
CA ILE A 254 -5.88 10.85 -25.48
C ILE A 254 -7.36 10.77 -25.86
N ALA A 255 -8.05 9.71 -25.43
CA ALA A 255 -9.51 9.59 -25.64
C ALA A 255 -10.33 10.54 -24.73
N SER A 256 -9.78 10.97 -23.59
CA SER A 256 -10.49 11.79 -22.60
C SER A 256 -9.58 12.85 -21.96
N PRO A 257 -8.90 13.70 -22.72
CA PRO A 257 -7.78 14.53 -22.24
C PRO A 257 -8.19 15.52 -21.15
N ALA A 258 -9.37 16.10 -21.23
CA ALA A 258 -9.86 17.08 -20.25
C ALA A 258 -10.01 16.49 -18.83
N GLN A 259 -10.20 15.17 -18.70
CA GLN A 259 -10.26 14.51 -17.39
C GLN A 259 -8.89 14.53 -16.70
N TYR A 260 -7.81 14.50 -17.48
CA TYR A 260 -6.43 14.47 -17.00
C TYR A 260 -5.78 15.85 -16.93
N GLY A 261 -6.50 16.93 -17.34
CA GLY A 261 -6.03 18.31 -17.31
C GLY A 261 -5.45 18.81 -18.65
N PHE A 262 -5.51 18.00 -19.71
CA PHE A 262 -4.98 18.38 -21.01
C PHE A 262 -6.03 19.06 -21.88
N THR A 263 -5.63 20.14 -22.54
CA THR A 263 -6.42 20.84 -23.56
C THR A 263 -5.94 20.51 -24.99
N ASN A 264 -4.70 20.03 -25.12
CA ASN A 264 -4.08 19.65 -26.40
C ASN A 264 -3.30 18.34 -26.25
N VAL A 265 -3.61 17.38 -27.11
CA VAL A 265 -2.97 16.04 -27.15
C VAL A 265 -2.47 15.66 -28.55
N THR A 266 -2.39 16.63 -29.47
CA THR A 266 -2.00 16.43 -30.87
C THR A 266 -0.84 17.31 -31.32
N ASP A 267 -0.67 18.50 -30.71
CA ASP A 267 0.34 19.46 -31.10
C ASP A 267 1.51 19.48 -30.11
N GLU A 268 2.61 20.09 -30.52
CA GLU A 268 3.86 20.16 -29.77
C GLU A 268 3.93 21.46 -28.92
N ALA A 269 4.11 21.33 -27.61
CA ALA A 269 4.25 22.49 -26.70
C ALA A 269 5.47 23.36 -27.02
N CYS A 270 6.54 22.78 -27.54
CA CYS A 270 7.77 23.48 -27.94
C CYS A 270 7.70 24.07 -29.36
N GLY A 271 6.60 23.87 -30.05
CA GLY A 271 6.41 24.29 -31.46
C GLY A 271 7.07 23.34 -32.46
N ASP A 272 6.57 23.39 -33.70
CA ASP A 272 6.93 22.48 -34.78
C ASP A 272 8.44 22.41 -35.02
N ASN A 273 8.94 21.18 -35.16
CA ASN A 273 10.35 20.87 -35.40
C ASN A 273 11.36 21.34 -34.33
N ASN A 274 10.91 21.71 -33.15
CA ASN A 274 11.79 21.98 -32.02
C ASN A 274 11.97 20.71 -31.17
N SER A 275 13.19 20.50 -30.67
CA SER A 275 13.48 19.37 -29.80
C SER A 275 13.17 19.71 -28.33
N SER A 276 12.51 18.82 -27.62
CA SER A 276 12.28 18.92 -26.19
C SER A 276 13.59 19.04 -25.38
N LEU A 277 14.69 18.45 -25.87
CA LEU A 277 16.02 18.53 -25.25
C LEU A 277 16.50 19.98 -25.01
N THR A 278 16.12 20.91 -25.88
CA THR A 278 16.48 22.34 -25.83
C THR A 278 15.29 23.25 -25.57
N CYS A 279 14.10 22.72 -25.46
CA CYS A 279 12.88 23.45 -25.17
C CYS A 279 12.91 24.01 -23.76
N GLY A 280 12.59 25.27 -23.62
CA GLY A 280 12.49 25.94 -22.33
C GLY A 280 11.25 26.81 -22.25
N ARG A 281 10.93 27.36 -21.08
CA ARG A 281 9.73 28.19 -20.85
C ARG A 281 9.57 29.33 -21.85
N ASN A 282 10.68 29.85 -22.40
CA ASN A 282 10.66 30.95 -23.37
C ASN A 282 10.38 30.52 -24.82
N THR A 283 10.38 29.21 -25.09
CA THR A 283 10.17 28.62 -26.40
C THR A 283 8.86 27.86 -26.53
N LEU A 284 8.04 27.87 -25.48
CA LEU A 284 6.70 27.28 -25.52
C LEU A 284 5.79 28.09 -26.47
N VAL A 285 4.89 27.37 -27.16
CA VAL A 285 3.90 27.98 -28.07
C VAL A 285 2.91 28.89 -27.33
N GLU A 286 2.64 28.57 -26.06
CA GLU A 286 1.89 29.41 -25.12
C GLU A 286 2.42 29.20 -23.69
N THR A 287 2.09 30.13 -22.78
CA THR A 287 2.75 30.26 -21.47
C THR A 287 2.64 29.01 -20.61
N ASP A 288 1.53 28.28 -20.70
CA ASP A 288 1.16 27.11 -19.90
C ASP A 288 1.09 25.80 -20.73
N ALA A 289 1.69 25.81 -21.92
CA ALA A 289 1.75 24.62 -22.78
C ALA A 289 2.46 23.42 -22.12
N ASN A 290 3.37 23.67 -21.17
CA ASN A 290 4.00 22.60 -20.38
C ASN A 290 3.04 21.89 -19.41
N GLU A 291 1.90 22.53 -19.07
CA GLU A 291 0.89 22.03 -18.12
C GLU A 291 -0.32 21.44 -18.83
N ASN A 292 -0.69 21.98 -20.02
CA ASN A 292 -1.93 21.63 -20.71
C ASN A 292 -1.75 20.92 -22.05
N TYR A 293 -0.53 20.78 -22.57
CA TYR A 293 -0.21 19.93 -23.71
C TYR A 293 0.32 18.58 -23.23
N PHE A 294 -0.04 17.52 -23.95
CA PHE A 294 0.48 16.18 -23.67
C PHE A 294 1.92 15.99 -24.17
N PHE A 295 2.23 16.53 -25.37
CA PHE A 295 3.53 16.39 -26.03
C PHE A 295 4.35 17.67 -25.96
N ALA A 296 5.64 17.52 -25.61
CA ALA A 296 6.63 18.60 -25.67
C ALA A 296 7.13 18.82 -27.10
N ASP A 297 7.50 17.73 -27.79
CA ASP A 297 7.87 17.71 -29.20
C ASP A 297 7.13 16.56 -29.93
N SER A 298 7.59 16.16 -31.11
CA SER A 298 6.88 15.19 -31.93
C SER A 298 6.71 13.80 -31.33
N ILE A 299 7.42 13.46 -30.23
CA ILE A 299 7.38 12.15 -29.58
C ILE A 299 7.52 12.20 -28.04
N HIS A 300 8.09 13.26 -27.48
CA HIS A 300 8.36 13.34 -26.06
C HIS A 300 7.24 14.04 -25.28
N PRO A 301 6.98 13.62 -24.02
CA PRO A 301 5.95 14.21 -23.20
C PRO A 301 6.37 15.55 -22.57
N THR A 302 5.37 16.38 -22.21
CA THR A 302 5.58 17.58 -21.37
C THR A 302 5.88 17.22 -19.92
N GLY A 303 6.24 18.24 -19.12
CA GLY A 303 6.40 18.09 -17.68
C GLY A 303 5.14 17.57 -16.97
N ALA A 304 3.96 18.04 -17.36
CA ALA A 304 2.69 17.54 -16.82
C ALA A 304 2.45 16.07 -17.14
N THR A 305 2.77 15.65 -18.35
CA THR A 305 2.66 14.23 -18.74
C THR A 305 3.68 13.36 -18.01
N HIS A 306 4.91 13.84 -17.83
CA HIS A 306 5.90 13.14 -17.01
C HIS A 306 5.46 13.00 -15.55
N GLN A 307 4.86 14.04 -14.94
CA GLN A 307 4.30 13.94 -13.60
C GLN A 307 3.21 12.87 -13.52
N LEU A 308 2.31 12.83 -14.50
CA LEU A 308 1.25 11.81 -14.57
C LEU A 308 1.82 10.38 -14.68
N ILE A 309 2.90 10.19 -15.45
CA ILE A 309 3.60 8.89 -15.53
C ILE A 309 4.18 8.50 -14.16
N ALA A 310 4.76 9.45 -13.43
CA ALA A 310 5.28 9.23 -12.08
C ALA A 310 4.17 8.83 -11.10
N ASP A 311 3.04 9.55 -11.12
CA ASP A 311 1.87 9.25 -10.30
C ASP A 311 1.31 7.86 -10.59
N TYR A 312 1.26 7.47 -11.86
CA TYR A 312 0.84 6.13 -12.27
C TYR A 312 1.80 5.04 -11.77
N ALA A 313 3.10 5.24 -11.96
CA ALA A 313 4.12 4.29 -11.50
C ALA A 313 4.02 4.10 -9.98
N ASN A 314 3.92 5.20 -9.23
CA ASN A 314 3.76 5.16 -7.79
C ASN A 314 2.49 4.41 -7.36
N ALA A 315 1.35 4.70 -8.00
CA ALA A 315 0.09 4.02 -7.72
C ALA A 315 0.14 2.50 -7.96
N VAL A 316 0.93 2.04 -8.93
CA VAL A 316 1.11 0.61 -9.22
C VAL A 316 2.05 -0.06 -8.21
N VAL A 317 3.19 0.56 -7.89
CA VAL A 317 4.19 -0.09 -7.01
C VAL A 317 3.80 -0.08 -5.54
N THR A 318 2.94 0.87 -5.11
CA THR A 318 2.52 0.97 -3.70
C THR A 318 1.24 0.17 -3.40
N ALA A 319 0.38 -0.07 -4.38
CA ALA A 319 -0.92 -0.71 -4.15
C ALA A 319 -0.83 -2.09 -3.47
N PRO A 320 0.06 -3.04 -3.85
CA PRO A 320 0.10 -4.35 -3.20
C PRO A 320 0.52 -4.27 -1.74
N SER A 321 1.47 -3.40 -1.38
CA SER A 321 1.92 -3.23 0.01
C SER A 321 0.81 -2.67 0.89
N LEU A 322 0.04 -1.69 0.39
CA LEU A 322 -1.11 -1.14 1.12
C LEU A 322 -2.22 -2.17 1.33
N ILE A 323 -2.54 -2.98 0.32
CA ILE A 323 -3.49 -4.09 0.46
C ILE A 323 -2.99 -5.14 1.46
N GLY A 324 -1.68 -5.32 1.58
CA GLY A 324 -1.04 -6.22 2.54
C GLY A 324 -1.27 -5.88 4.02
N VAL A 325 -1.79 -4.70 4.34
CA VAL A 325 -2.17 -4.30 5.72
C VAL A 325 -3.47 -4.99 6.19
N LEU A 326 -4.37 -5.37 5.30
CA LEU A 326 -5.68 -5.93 5.65
C LEU A 326 -5.64 -7.12 6.63
N PRO A 327 -4.77 -8.12 6.47
CA PRO A 327 -4.69 -9.22 7.44
C PRO A 327 -4.17 -8.78 8.82
N HIS A 328 -3.36 -7.71 8.89
CA HIS A 328 -2.91 -7.14 10.15
C HIS A 328 -4.07 -6.45 10.87
N ILE A 329 -4.85 -5.62 10.19
CA ILE A 329 -6.09 -5.00 10.72
C ILE A 329 -7.05 -6.07 11.25
N ALA A 330 -7.25 -7.15 10.51
CA ALA A 330 -8.10 -8.26 10.95
C ALA A 330 -7.53 -8.97 12.19
N THR A 331 -6.21 -9.07 12.31
CA THR A 331 -5.55 -9.67 13.47
C THR A 331 -5.70 -8.79 14.72
N THR A 332 -5.45 -7.49 14.63
CA THR A 332 -5.61 -6.54 15.74
C THR A 332 -7.06 -6.50 16.24
N THR A 333 -8.04 -6.59 15.32
CA THR A 333 -9.46 -6.78 15.66
C THR A 333 -9.68 -8.01 16.55
N GLY A 334 -9.04 -9.13 16.23
CA GLY A 334 -9.10 -10.36 17.02
C GLY A 334 -8.43 -10.26 18.38
N LEU A 335 -7.33 -9.55 18.46
CA LEU A 335 -6.65 -9.29 19.74
C LEU A 335 -7.54 -8.45 20.67
N ALA A 336 -8.20 -7.41 20.16
CA ALA A 336 -9.16 -6.60 20.91
C ALA A 336 -10.34 -7.45 21.45
N THR A 337 -10.92 -8.32 20.60
CA THR A 337 -11.96 -9.29 21.01
C THR A 337 -11.47 -10.15 22.16
N ASN A 338 -10.27 -10.71 22.08
CA ASN A 338 -9.69 -11.54 23.14
C ASN A 338 -9.45 -10.74 24.43
N GLU A 339 -9.04 -9.48 24.36
CA GLU A 339 -8.85 -8.63 25.53
C GLU A 339 -10.14 -8.39 26.30
N ARG A 340 -11.24 -8.08 25.60
CA ARG A 340 -12.56 -7.93 26.24
C ARG A 340 -13.02 -9.24 26.88
N LEU A 341 -12.80 -10.37 26.20
CA LEU A 341 -13.11 -11.70 26.72
C LEU A 341 -12.29 -12.01 28.00
N GLN A 342 -10.98 -11.77 27.99
CA GLN A 342 -10.12 -11.99 29.14
C GLN A 342 -10.49 -11.06 30.32
N SER A 343 -10.89 -9.82 30.05
CA SER A 343 -11.41 -8.90 31.05
C SER A 343 -12.67 -9.46 31.73
N HIS A 344 -13.62 -9.96 30.95
CA HIS A 344 -14.84 -10.62 31.46
C HIS A 344 -14.51 -11.86 32.29
N VAL A 345 -13.67 -12.77 31.81
CA VAL A 345 -13.24 -13.98 32.50
C VAL A 345 -12.60 -13.65 33.88
N ASN A 346 -11.78 -12.61 33.93
CA ASN A 346 -11.13 -12.18 35.17
C ASN A 346 -12.14 -11.63 36.19
N GLN A 347 -13.16 -10.91 35.75
CA GLN A 347 -14.23 -10.42 36.63
C GLN A 347 -15.00 -11.59 37.27
N ILE A 348 -15.37 -12.61 36.49
CA ILE A 348 -16.05 -13.81 37.02
C ILE A 348 -15.14 -14.56 37.99
N GLN A 349 -13.86 -14.71 37.66
CA GLN A 349 -12.90 -15.40 38.52
C GLN A 349 -12.61 -14.64 39.82
N SER A 350 -12.83 -13.33 39.85
CA SER A 350 -12.70 -12.48 41.06
C SER A 350 -13.95 -12.46 41.92
N SER A 351 -15.09 -12.91 41.41
CA SER A 351 -16.36 -12.98 42.16
C SER A 351 -16.31 -14.13 43.18
N GLU A 352 -16.73 -13.84 44.43
CA GLU A 352 -16.82 -14.85 45.49
C GLU A 352 -17.91 -15.90 45.21
N GLN A 353 -19.01 -15.48 44.61
CA GLN A 353 -20.11 -16.38 44.21
C GLN A 353 -20.16 -16.48 42.70
N LYS A 354 -20.15 -17.70 42.17
CA LYS A 354 -20.33 -17.99 40.77
C LYS A 354 -21.72 -18.60 40.56
N PRO A 355 -22.67 -17.84 39.98
CA PRO A 355 -23.98 -18.37 39.63
C PRO A 355 -23.83 -19.54 38.66
N ALA A 356 -24.79 -20.47 38.66
CA ALA A 356 -24.78 -21.63 37.77
C ALA A 356 -24.71 -21.21 36.28
N ARG A 357 -25.38 -20.11 35.96
CA ARG A 357 -25.37 -19.49 34.60
C ARG A 357 -25.34 -17.97 34.74
N THR A 358 -24.59 -17.33 33.85
CA THR A 358 -24.53 -15.87 33.72
C THR A 358 -24.66 -15.50 32.26
N LEU A 359 -25.55 -14.57 31.93
CA LEU A 359 -25.54 -13.89 30.61
C LEU A 359 -24.69 -12.63 30.73
N TRP A 360 -23.95 -12.33 29.70
CA TRP A 360 -23.11 -11.14 29.68
C TRP A 360 -23.08 -10.47 28.31
N ALA A 361 -22.81 -9.18 28.31
CA ALA A 361 -22.61 -8.37 27.11
C ALA A 361 -21.50 -7.35 27.36
N VAL A 362 -20.70 -7.05 26.35
CA VAL A 362 -19.72 -5.96 26.35
C VAL A 362 -19.85 -5.21 25.04
N GLY A 363 -20.00 -3.89 25.13
CA GLY A 363 -19.90 -2.97 23.99
C GLY A 363 -18.64 -2.14 24.10
N GLU A 364 -17.98 -1.89 22.99
CA GLU A 364 -16.75 -1.12 22.89
C GLU A 364 -16.81 -0.15 21.70
N VAL A 365 -16.24 1.04 21.88
CA VAL A 365 -15.95 2.01 20.81
C VAL A 365 -14.49 2.37 20.92
N ALA A 366 -13.76 2.36 19.81
CA ALA A 366 -12.34 2.64 19.75
C ALA A 366 -12.00 3.63 18.63
N ASN A 367 -11.01 4.48 18.90
CA ASN A 367 -10.25 5.17 17.88
C ASN A 367 -8.90 4.45 17.78
N GLN A 368 -8.47 4.17 16.56
CA GLN A 368 -7.28 3.38 16.29
C GLN A 368 -6.51 4.02 15.14
N GLU A 369 -5.20 3.98 15.25
CA GLU A 369 -4.28 4.20 14.14
C GLU A 369 -3.53 2.89 13.92
N ILE A 370 -3.56 2.35 12.71
CA ILE A 370 -2.92 1.07 12.37
C ILE A 370 -2.20 1.24 11.04
N ALA A 371 -0.86 1.16 11.07
CA ALA A 371 -0.01 1.27 9.87
C ALA A 371 -0.35 2.49 9.00
N GLY A 372 -0.61 3.65 9.63
CA GLY A 372 -0.94 4.91 8.97
C GLY A 372 -2.40 5.06 8.52
N PHE A 373 -3.29 4.15 8.93
CA PHE A 373 -4.73 4.27 8.72
C PHE A 373 -5.43 4.71 9.99
N ASP A 374 -6.20 5.78 9.92
CA ASP A 374 -7.00 6.33 11.01
C ASP A 374 -8.38 5.66 11.05
N GLY A 375 -8.73 5.03 12.15
CA GLY A 375 -10.04 4.43 12.40
C GLY A 375 -10.79 5.15 13.52
N ASP A 376 -11.82 5.90 13.18
CA ASP A 376 -12.65 6.64 14.12
C ASP A 376 -13.96 5.89 14.44
N ASN A 377 -14.28 5.79 15.76
CA ASN A 377 -15.54 5.19 16.24
C ASN A 377 -15.73 3.70 15.84
N ASN A 378 -14.66 2.97 15.69
CA ASN A 378 -14.68 1.53 15.51
C ASN A 378 -15.47 0.85 16.62
N THR A 379 -16.42 -0.02 16.29
CA THR A 379 -17.35 -0.61 17.25
C THR A 379 -17.22 -2.11 17.33
N GLN A 380 -17.40 -2.64 18.56
CA GLN A 380 -17.45 -4.07 18.82
C GLN A 380 -18.50 -4.37 19.90
N VAL A 381 -19.26 -5.45 19.70
CA VAL A 381 -20.19 -5.99 20.68
C VAL A 381 -19.91 -7.47 20.86
N LEU A 382 -19.72 -7.89 22.12
CA LEU A 382 -19.64 -9.29 22.51
C LEU A 382 -20.85 -9.64 23.37
N LEU A 383 -21.41 -10.83 23.13
CA LEU A 383 -22.51 -11.40 23.90
C LEU A 383 -22.15 -12.84 24.27
N GLY A 384 -22.40 -13.26 25.49
CA GLY A 384 -22.06 -14.62 25.88
C GLY A 384 -22.82 -15.16 27.06
N VAL A 385 -22.57 -16.44 27.34
CA VAL A 385 -23.13 -17.18 28.45
C VAL A 385 -22.04 -17.99 29.17
N ASP A 386 -22.00 -17.90 30.50
CA ASP A 386 -21.11 -18.68 31.36
C ASP A 386 -21.87 -19.85 31.99
N PHE A 387 -21.14 -20.92 32.20
CA PHE A 387 -21.58 -22.11 32.93
C PHE A 387 -20.55 -22.40 34.02
N ALA A 388 -20.97 -22.26 35.30
CA ALA A 388 -20.17 -22.72 36.40
C ALA A 388 -20.25 -24.25 36.53
N HIS A 389 -19.13 -24.87 36.88
CA HIS A 389 -19.07 -26.33 37.01
C HIS A 389 -19.56 -26.80 38.38
N PRO A 390 -20.57 -27.69 38.46
CA PRO A 390 -21.12 -28.13 39.76
C PRO A 390 -20.08 -28.79 40.71
N ASN A 391 -19.06 -29.40 40.12
CA ASN A 391 -18.02 -30.15 40.82
C ASN A 391 -16.72 -29.34 41.03
N SER A 392 -16.67 -28.08 40.61
CA SER A 392 -15.49 -27.23 40.73
C SER A 392 -15.91 -25.76 40.86
N ALA A 393 -15.90 -25.25 42.05
CA ALA A 393 -16.22 -23.84 42.32
C ALA A 393 -15.28 -22.84 41.61
N ASN A 394 -14.16 -23.33 41.10
CA ASN A 394 -13.11 -22.53 40.42
C ASN A 394 -13.17 -22.55 38.89
N ALA A 395 -13.97 -23.47 38.31
CA ALA A 395 -14.03 -23.63 36.87
C ALA A 395 -15.27 -22.96 36.26
N VAL A 396 -15.07 -22.24 35.17
CA VAL A 396 -16.10 -21.62 34.32
C VAL A 396 -15.81 -21.94 32.89
N THR A 397 -16.82 -22.37 32.15
CA THR A 397 -16.78 -22.49 30.67
C THR A 397 -17.82 -21.56 30.09
N GLY A 398 -17.51 -20.88 28.99
CA GLY A 398 -18.48 -20.02 28.32
C GLY A 398 -18.44 -20.12 26.82
N LEU A 399 -19.53 -19.66 26.22
CA LEU A 399 -19.70 -19.45 24.80
C LEU A 399 -19.93 -17.97 24.55
N TYR A 400 -19.45 -17.46 23.43
CA TYR A 400 -19.68 -16.07 23.05
C TYR A 400 -19.83 -15.92 21.55
N GLY A 401 -20.48 -14.84 21.14
CA GLY A 401 -20.49 -14.30 19.79
C GLY A 401 -20.00 -12.85 19.81
N ASN A 402 -19.42 -12.40 18.70
CA ASN A 402 -19.05 -11.01 18.50
C ASN A 402 -19.56 -10.48 17.18
N ILE A 403 -19.85 -9.18 17.15
CA ILE A 403 -20.10 -8.38 15.95
C ILE A 403 -19.14 -7.20 16.04
N THR A 404 -18.38 -6.98 14.99
CA THR A 404 -17.38 -5.92 14.93
C THR A 404 -17.56 -5.15 13.61
N GLN A 405 -17.46 -3.83 13.68
CA GLN A 405 -17.43 -2.94 12.54
C GLN A 405 -16.23 -2.01 12.69
N LYS A 406 -15.37 -2.00 11.70
CA LYS A 406 -14.18 -1.18 11.63
C LYS A 406 -14.21 -0.39 10.34
N ASP A 407 -13.85 0.86 10.43
CA ASP A 407 -13.77 1.81 9.34
C ASP A 407 -12.45 2.57 9.49
N PHE A 408 -11.60 2.49 8.48
CA PHE A 408 -10.28 3.10 8.46
C PHE A 408 -10.12 3.95 7.22
N GLU A 409 -9.67 5.17 7.41
CA GLU A 409 -9.36 6.12 6.34
C GLU A 409 -7.87 6.44 6.35
N ASN A 410 -7.28 6.58 5.17
CA ASN A 410 -5.94 7.15 5.04
C ASN A 410 -6.08 8.63 4.70
N SER A 411 -5.54 9.49 5.55
CA SER A 411 -5.57 10.95 5.38
C SER A 411 -4.58 11.46 4.33
N ASP A 412 -3.57 10.68 3.96
CA ASP A 412 -2.61 11.03 2.91
C ASP A 412 -3.24 10.81 1.52
N VAL A 413 -4.01 11.80 1.11
CA VAL A 413 -4.73 11.83 -0.16
C VAL A 413 -3.73 12.04 -1.31
N GLY A 414 -3.42 10.98 -2.04
CA GLY A 414 -2.61 11.15 -3.25
C GLY A 414 -2.51 9.90 -4.12
N THR A 415 -2.12 8.77 -3.56
CA THR A 415 -1.74 7.61 -4.38
C THR A 415 -1.96 6.29 -3.67
N GLY A 416 -3.07 6.12 -2.92
CA GLY A 416 -3.15 4.90 -2.15
C GLY A 416 -4.55 4.44 -1.75
N LEU A 417 -4.55 3.44 -0.90
CA LEU A 417 -5.74 2.94 -0.24
C LEU A 417 -6.33 4.08 0.59
N SER A 418 -7.58 4.46 0.30
CA SER A 418 -8.22 5.60 0.96
C SER A 418 -9.21 5.21 2.03
N ASP A 419 -9.76 3.97 1.94
CA ASP A 419 -10.86 3.53 2.80
C ASP A 419 -10.89 2.01 2.92
N ILE A 420 -11.02 1.50 4.15
CA ILE A 420 -11.14 0.08 4.48
C ILE A 420 -12.30 -0.09 5.44
N ASP A 421 -13.37 -0.70 4.99
CA ASP A 421 -14.47 -1.18 5.83
C ASP A 421 -14.29 -2.67 6.14
N LEU A 422 -14.25 -3.03 7.43
CA LEU A 422 -14.17 -4.42 7.87
C LEU A 422 -15.31 -4.74 8.82
N GLY A 423 -16.24 -5.58 8.37
CA GLY A 423 -17.29 -6.19 9.18
C GLY A 423 -16.88 -7.60 9.63
N GLU A 424 -17.10 -7.97 10.89
CA GLU A 424 -16.90 -9.34 11.37
C GLU A 424 -18.09 -9.83 12.19
N ILE A 425 -18.51 -11.07 11.93
CA ILE A 425 -19.37 -11.86 12.80
C ILE A 425 -18.61 -13.10 13.24
N GLY A 426 -18.40 -13.24 14.55
CA GLY A 426 -17.63 -14.34 15.10
C GLY A 426 -18.32 -15.04 16.27
N PHE A 427 -17.78 -16.20 16.63
CA PHE A 427 -18.18 -16.96 17.80
C PHE A 427 -16.98 -17.74 18.36
N GLY A 428 -17.08 -18.10 19.63
CA GLY A 428 -16.02 -18.87 20.26
C GLY A 428 -16.41 -19.46 21.60
N VAL A 429 -15.43 -20.11 22.19
CA VAL A 429 -15.51 -20.79 23.47
C VAL A 429 -14.36 -20.36 24.36
N TYR A 430 -14.56 -20.38 25.66
CA TYR A 430 -13.49 -20.16 26.63
C TYR A 430 -13.69 -21.03 27.87
N HIS A 431 -12.58 -21.29 28.53
CA HIS A 431 -12.54 -22.00 29.79
C HIS A 431 -11.54 -21.33 30.72
N SER A 432 -11.92 -21.19 31.97
CA SER A 432 -11.05 -20.70 33.04
C SER A 432 -11.14 -21.60 34.26
N ASN A 433 -9.99 -21.91 34.86
CA ASN A 433 -9.95 -22.69 36.10
C ASN A 433 -8.78 -22.23 36.98
N LYS A 434 -8.95 -22.41 38.32
CA LYS A 434 -7.90 -22.18 39.30
C LYS A 434 -7.42 -23.50 39.87
N PHE A 435 -6.13 -23.77 39.73
CA PHE A 435 -5.44 -24.95 40.28
C PHE A 435 -4.50 -24.52 41.41
N GLY A 436 -4.95 -24.68 42.64
CA GLY A 436 -4.24 -24.07 43.77
C GLY A 436 -4.22 -22.54 43.67
N GLY A 437 -3.03 -21.95 43.56
CA GLY A 437 -2.86 -20.49 43.35
C GLY A 437 -2.80 -20.07 41.89
N LEU A 438 -2.72 -21.00 40.93
CA LEU A 438 -2.55 -20.70 39.53
C LEU A 438 -3.92 -20.61 38.82
N GLN A 439 -4.19 -19.51 38.15
CA GLN A 439 -5.35 -19.36 37.27
C GLN A 439 -4.91 -19.58 35.81
N ILE A 440 -5.61 -20.45 35.08
CA ILE A 440 -5.38 -20.73 33.65
C ILE A 440 -6.66 -20.38 32.89
N ASN A 441 -6.54 -19.56 31.87
CA ASN A 441 -7.61 -19.17 30.97
C ASN A 441 -7.23 -19.62 29.54
N GLY A 442 -8.13 -20.29 28.86
CA GLY A 442 -8.01 -20.62 27.44
C GLY A 442 -9.22 -20.14 26.67
N ALA A 443 -9.02 -19.68 25.45
CA ALA A 443 -10.08 -19.31 24.54
C ALA A 443 -9.75 -19.70 23.10
N ALA A 444 -10.77 -19.99 22.30
CA ALA A 444 -10.66 -20.15 20.87
C ALA A 444 -11.88 -19.57 20.18
N GLY A 445 -11.67 -18.91 19.04
CA GLY A 445 -12.74 -18.26 18.30
C GLY A 445 -12.51 -18.32 16.80
N PHE A 446 -13.60 -18.12 16.09
CA PHE A 446 -13.67 -18.06 14.63
C PHE A 446 -14.53 -16.85 14.24
N GLY A 447 -14.13 -16.13 13.18
CA GLY A 447 -14.88 -15.02 12.59
C GLY A 447 -14.95 -15.14 11.08
N ASN A 448 -16.11 -14.80 10.52
CA ASN A 448 -16.27 -14.49 9.11
C ASN A 448 -16.25 -12.97 8.96
N MET A 449 -15.53 -12.50 7.96
CA MET A 449 -15.34 -11.09 7.69
C MET A 449 -15.82 -10.75 6.29
N ASP A 450 -16.38 -9.55 6.15
CA ASP A 450 -16.56 -8.85 4.89
C ASP A 450 -15.58 -7.67 4.89
N VAL A 451 -14.82 -7.51 3.81
CA VAL A 451 -13.83 -6.44 3.66
C VAL A 451 -14.14 -5.69 2.39
N ASP A 452 -14.50 -4.42 2.51
CA ASP A 452 -14.65 -3.48 1.41
C ASP A 452 -13.44 -2.54 1.40
N VAL A 453 -12.90 -2.31 0.20
CA VAL A 453 -11.69 -1.51 0.01
C VAL A 453 -11.93 -0.49 -1.10
N THR A 454 -11.57 0.75 -0.84
CA THR A 454 -11.52 1.81 -1.85
C THR A 454 -10.08 2.29 -2.01
N ARG A 455 -9.53 2.16 -3.22
CA ARG A 455 -8.24 2.74 -3.60
C ARG A 455 -8.48 4.01 -4.40
N ALA A 456 -7.92 5.14 -3.97
CA ALA A 456 -7.98 6.41 -4.67
C ALA A 456 -6.66 6.66 -5.40
N VAL A 457 -6.74 7.00 -6.69
CA VAL A 457 -5.58 7.34 -7.52
C VAL A 457 -5.84 8.67 -8.20
N THR A 458 -4.88 9.57 -8.13
CA THR A 458 -4.93 10.86 -8.80
C THR A 458 -3.90 10.88 -9.92
N LEU A 459 -4.33 11.09 -11.16
CA LEU A 459 -3.48 11.27 -12.33
C LEU A 459 -3.78 12.63 -12.96
N GLY A 460 -2.88 13.59 -12.80
CA GLY A 460 -3.15 14.97 -13.17
C GLY A 460 -4.39 15.50 -12.42
N SER A 461 -5.42 15.96 -13.13
CA SER A 461 -6.70 16.40 -12.54
C SER A 461 -7.72 15.26 -12.35
N ASN A 462 -7.44 14.05 -12.81
CA ASN A 462 -8.33 12.90 -12.73
C ASN A 462 -8.17 12.18 -11.39
N GLN A 463 -9.20 12.26 -10.54
CA GLN A 463 -9.30 11.49 -9.30
C GLN A 463 -10.20 10.28 -9.55
N GLN A 464 -9.64 9.09 -9.52
CA GLN A 464 -10.35 7.83 -9.71
C GLN A 464 -10.44 7.06 -8.39
N GLN A 465 -11.57 6.37 -8.18
CA GLN A 465 -11.79 5.48 -7.05
C GLN A 465 -12.05 4.07 -7.56
N PHE A 466 -11.21 3.14 -7.14
CA PHE A 466 -11.30 1.72 -7.47
C PHE A 466 -11.83 0.97 -6.26
N LYS A 467 -13.01 0.34 -6.42
CA LYS A 467 -13.69 -0.37 -5.34
C LYS A 467 -13.58 -1.87 -5.54
N SER A 468 -13.21 -2.55 -4.48
CA SER A 468 -13.15 -4.01 -4.44
C SER A 468 -13.69 -4.53 -3.12
N ASN A 469 -14.11 -5.79 -3.09
CA ASN A 469 -14.58 -6.44 -1.89
C ASN A 469 -14.14 -7.90 -1.84
N ALA A 470 -13.94 -8.42 -0.64
CA ALA A 470 -13.56 -9.81 -0.41
C ALA A 470 -14.18 -10.36 0.88
N ASP A 471 -14.43 -11.66 0.89
CA ASP A 471 -14.73 -12.41 2.10
C ASP A 471 -13.42 -12.74 2.84
N GLY A 472 -13.49 -12.79 4.17
CA GLY A 472 -12.37 -13.20 4.99
C GLY A 472 -12.78 -14.16 6.10
N LYS A 473 -11.78 -14.85 6.65
CA LYS A 473 -11.94 -15.77 7.78
C LYS A 473 -10.81 -15.60 8.76
N ARG A 474 -11.15 -15.57 10.04
CA ARG A 474 -10.18 -15.52 11.12
C ARG A 474 -10.40 -16.67 12.09
N PHE A 475 -9.31 -17.28 12.51
CA PHE A 475 -9.28 -18.22 13.62
C PHE A 475 -8.25 -17.74 14.64
N TYR A 476 -8.57 -17.81 15.93
CA TYR A 476 -7.58 -17.56 16.97
C TYR A 476 -7.70 -18.54 18.13
N ALA A 477 -6.59 -18.72 18.85
CA ALA A 477 -6.52 -19.45 20.10
C ALA A 477 -5.64 -18.68 21.08
N ASN A 478 -6.10 -18.56 22.33
CA ASN A 478 -5.40 -17.88 23.40
C ASN A 478 -5.21 -18.82 24.60
N LEU A 479 -4.06 -18.72 25.26
CA LEU A 479 -3.79 -19.32 26.54
C LEU A 479 -3.09 -18.32 27.45
N GLN A 480 -3.61 -18.16 28.69
CA GLN A 480 -3.04 -17.26 29.68
C GLN A 480 -2.94 -17.97 31.03
N ALA A 481 -1.82 -17.77 31.72
CA ALA A 481 -1.60 -18.28 33.09
C ALA A 481 -1.23 -17.11 34.01
N GLY A 482 -1.93 -16.97 35.15
CA GLY A 482 -1.72 -15.91 36.11
C GLY A 482 -1.72 -16.43 37.55
N TYR A 483 -1.03 -15.74 38.42
CA TYR A 483 -0.98 -16.10 39.86
C TYR A 483 -1.57 -14.98 40.70
N PRO A 484 -2.89 -15.07 41.05
CA PRO A 484 -3.54 -14.10 41.92
C PRO A 484 -2.93 -14.12 43.33
N MET A 485 -2.57 -12.95 43.83
CA MET A 485 -2.04 -12.75 45.18
C MET A 485 -2.64 -11.51 45.82
N GLN A 486 -2.69 -11.47 47.15
CA GLN A 486 -3.15 -10.31 47.87
C GLN A 486 -1.95 -9.50 48.39
N VAL A 487 -1.89 -8.23 48.02
CA VAL A 487 -0.90 -7.27 48.51
C VAL A 487 -1.64 -6.15 49.25
N SER A 488 -1.62 -6.20 50.55
CA SER A 488 -2.47 -5.35 51.38
C SER A 488 -3.97 -5.54 51.04
N ASN A 489 -4.65 -4.48 50.61
CA ASN A 489 -6.06 -4.49 50.19
C ASN A 489 -6.25 -4.52 48.66
N ILE A 490 -5.18 -4.80 47.90
CA ILE A 490 -5.20 -4.89 46.44
C ILE A 490 -4.96 -6.34 46.04
N ALA A 491 -5.85 -6.91 45.25
CA ALA A 491 -5.62 -8.18 44.58
C ALA A 491 -4.78 -7.93 43.30
N VAL A 492 -3.62 -8.55 43.24
CA VAL A 492 -2.67 -8.38 42.13
C VAL A 492 -2.45 -9.72 41.44
N THR A 493 -2.42 -9.75 40.14
CA THR A 493 -2.24 -10.98 39.32
C THR A 493 -1.20 -10.75 38.24
N PRO A 494 0.08 -11.06 38.49
CA PRO A 494 1.04 -11.19 37.38
C PRO A 494 0.62 -12.36 36.48
N TYR A 495 0.79 -12.20 35.18
CA TYR A 495 0.42 -13.23 34.21
C TYR A 495 1.32 -13.22 32.95
N ILE A 496 1.36 -14.38 32.30
CA ILE A 496 1.90 -14.56 30.97
C ILE A 496 0.81 -15.15 30.08
N GLY A 497 0.89 -14.89 28.78
CA GLY A 497 -0.06 -15.42 27.82
C GLY A 497 0.53 -15.55 26.43
N ALA A 498 -0.15 -16.29 25.59
CA ALA A 498 0.12 -16.36 24.16
C ALA A 498 -1.19 -16.41 23.38
N THR A 499 -1.21 -15.73 22.23
CA THR A 499 -2.35 -15.73 21.30
C THR A 499 -1.82 -16.07 19.91
N ALA A 500 -2.29 -17.18 19.33
CA ALA A 500 -2.07 -17.52 17.93
C ALA A 500 -3.27 -17.07 17.10
N SER A 501 -3.03 -16.42 15.97
CA SER A 501 -4.04 -15.94 15.02
C SER A 501 -3.71 -16.43 13.63
N ARG A 502 -4.74 -16.77 12.87
CA ARG A 502 -4.66 -17.04 11.43
C ARG A 502 -5.79 -16.34 10.74
N VAL A 503 -5.42 -15.46 9.80
CA VAL A 503 -6.32 -14.71 8.95
C VAL A 503 -6.16 -15.19 7.51
N LYS A 504 -7.27 -15.26 6.78
CA LYS A 504 -7.34 -15.47 5.35
C LYS A 504 -8.32 -14.46 4.80
N ILE A 505 -7.92 -13.69 3.79
CA ILE A 505 -8.78 -12.79 3.01
C ILE A 505 -8.72 -13.26 1.56
N ASP A 506 -9.86 -13.47 0.94
CA ASP A 506 -9.96 -13.88 -0.46
C ASP A 506 -9.46 -12.76 -1.39
N GLY A 507 -9.18 -13.08 -2.65
CA GLY A 507 -8.62 -12.10 -3.59
C GLY A 507 -9.57 -10.93 -3.85
N LEU A 508 -8.99 -9.75 -3.99
CA LEU A 508 -9.66 -8.50 -4.31
C LEU A 508 -9.55 -8.21 -5.81
N LYS A 509 -10.62 -7.72 -6.42
CA LYS A 509 -10.62 -7.32 -7.83
C LYS A 509 -11.35 -6.01 -8.02
N GLU A 510 -10.66 -5.03 -8.54
CA GLU A 510 -11.25 -3.78 -9.04
C GLU A 510 -12.00 -4.04 -10.34
N LYS A 511 -13.18 -3.44 -10.49
CA LYS A 511 -14.13 -3.80 -11.57
C LYS A 511 -13.88 -3.01 -12.85
N GLU A 512 -13.16 -1.93 -12.76
CA GLU A 512 -12.89 -0.99 -13.85
C GLU A 512 -11.90 -1.61 -14.86
N MET A 513 -12.08 -1.27 -16.13
CA MET A 513 -11.15 -1.62 -17.22
C MET A 513 -10.31 -0.39 -17.57
N SER A 514 -9.52 0.07 -16.62
CA SER A 514 -8.55 1.16 -16.78
C SER A 514 -7.13 0.59 -16.74
N GLY A 515 -6.18 1.30 -17.34
CA GLY A 515 -4.76 0.95 -17.27
C GLY A 515 -4.19 0.87 -15.84
N ILE A 516 -4.92 1.41 -14.85
CA ILE A 516 -4.50 1.50 -13.44
C ILE A 516 -5.20 0.45 -12.56
N ALA A 517 -6.35 -0.07 -12.99
CA ALA A 517 -7.15 -0.99 -12.21
C ALA A 517 -6.43 -2.33 -12.02
N MET A 518 -6.54 -2.89 -10.82
CA MET A 518 -5.74 -4.03 -10.38
C MET A 518 -6.60 -5.16 -9.81
N GLN A 519 -5.99 -6.31 -9.70
CA GLN A 519 -6.47 -7.44 -8.91
C GLN A 519 -5.34 -7.95 -8.02
N PHE A 520 -5.71 -8.40 -6.83
CA PHE A 520 -4.81 -8.88 -5.79
C PHE A 520 -5.21 -10.31 -5.41
N ASP A 521 -4.25 -11.18 -5.26
CA ASP A 521 -4.51 -12.57 -4.91
C ASP A 521 -4.91 -12.72 -3.43
N GLU A 522 -5.35 -13.92 -3.06
CA GLU A 522 -5.69 -14.30 -1.69
C GLU A 522 -4.53 -14.02 -0.74
N GLN A 523 -4.85 -13.45 0.44
CA GLN A 523 -3.87 -13.13 1.47
C GLN A 523 -4.01 -14.07 2.66
N LYS A 524 -2.88 -14.54 3.18
CA LYS A 524 -2.80 -15.37 4.38
C LYS A 524 -1.82 -14.77 5.36
N TYR A 525 -2.23 -14.71 6.60
CA TYR A 525 -1.40 -14.25 7.69
C TYR A 525 -1.54 -15.18 8.89
N SER A 526 -0.44 -15.69 9.40
CA SER A 526 -0.40 -16.50 10.60
C SER A 526 0.63 -15.91 11.56
N THR A 527 0.21 -15.58 12.77
CA THR A 527 1.06 -14.93 13.77
C THR A 527 0.80 -15.48 15.16
N THR A 528 1.79 -15.32 16.02
CA THR A 528 1.69 -15.62 17.46
C THR A 528 2.24 -14.46 18.25
N TYR A 529 1.46 -13.95 19.18
CA TYR A 529 1.85 -12.93 20.15
C TYR A 529 2.09 -13.54 21.51
N GLY A 530 3.18 -13.15 22.17
CA GLY A 530 3.44 -13.38 23.58
C GLY A 530 3.02 -12.17 24.39
N LYS A 531 2.51 -12.38 25.61
CA LYS A 531 2.04 -11.32 26.50
C LYS A 531 2.59 -11.52 27.92
N LEU A 532 3.06 -10.43 28.53
CA LEU A 532 3.47 -10.37 29.93
C LEU A 532 2.77 -9.18 30.58
N GLY A 533 2.06 -9.40 31.69
CA GLY A 533 1.29 -8.31 32.29
C GLY A 533 1.00 -8.46 33.77
N LEU A 534 0.37 -7.42 34.30
CA LEU A 534 -0.03 -7.30 35.68
C LEU A 534 -1.44 -6.75 35.76
N LYS A 535 -2.35 -7.51 36.41
CA LYS A 535 -3.70 -7.07 36.73
C LYS A 535 -3.78 -6.66 38.20
N ALA A 536 -4.59 -5.64 38.49
CA ALA A 536 -4.88 -5.19 39.84
C ALA A 536 -6.39 -5.01 40.01
N ASN A 537 -6.89 -5.32 41.19
CA ASN A 537 -8.29 -5.07 41.60
C ASN A 537 -8.31 -4.57 43.04
N HIS A 538 -9.00 -3.46 43.26
CA HIS A 538 -9.11 -2.81 44.57
C HIS A 538 -10.57 -2.47 44.86
N SER A 539 -11.08 -2.93 46.04
CA SER A 539 -12.41 -2.55 46.51
C SER A 539 -12.37 -1.14 47.08
N LEU A 540 -13.06 -0.20 46.44
CA LEU A 540 -13.17 1.19 46.87
C LEU A 540 -14.22 1.35 47.97
N MET A 541 -15.33 0.61 47.85
CA MET A 541 -16.43 0.52 48.81
C MET A 541 -17.22 -0.76 48.55
N GLU A 542 -18.19 -1.06 49.41
CA GLU A 542 -19.07 -2.19 49.20
C GLU A 542 -19.70 -2.17 47.81
N ASN A 543 -19.52 -3.24 47.06
CA ASN A 543 -20.01 -3.43 45.68
C ASN A 543 -19.41 -2.50 44.61
N LEU A 544 -18.33 -1.74 44.88
CA LEU A 544 -17.64 -0.92 43.88
C LEU A 544 -16.14 -1.23 43.90
N ASN A 545 -15.62 -1.71 42.76
CA ASN A 545 -14.21 -2.04 42.58
C ASN A 545 -13.57 -1.20 41.47
N LEU A 546 -12.34 -0.80 41.70
CA LEU A 546 -11.42 -0.28 40.69
C LEU A 546 -10.59 -1.46 40.17
N PHE A 547 -10.49 -1.61 38.86
CA PHE A 547 -9.63 -2.60 38.24
C PHE A 547 -8.71 -1.98 37.21
N GLY A 548 -7.56 -2.59 37.01
CA GLY A 548 -6.59 -2.20 35.99
C GLY A 548 -5.82 -3.39 35.45
N ASP A 549 -5.27 -3.22 34.26
CA ASP A 549 -4.37 -4.15 33.59
C ASP A 549 -3.28 -3.33 32.90
N ILE A 550 -2.04 -3.74 33.01
CA ILE A 550 -0.95 -3.24 32.19
C ILE A 550 -0.19 -4.43 31.65
N HIS A 551 0.08 -4.42 30.36
CA HIS A 551 0.83 -5.49 29.73
C HIS A 551 1.68 -5.02 28.56
N TYR A 552 2.76 -5.75 28.35
CA TYR A 552 3.56 -5.74 27.15
C TYR A 552 3.21 -6.95 26.30
N GLN A 553 3.01 -6.74 25.02
CA GLN A 553 2.75 -7.76 24.02
C GLN A 553 3.79 -7.68 22.92
N LYS A 554 4.30 -8.83 22.47
CA LYS A 554 5.27 -8.92 21.39
C LYS A 554 4.92 -10.03 20.43
N GLN A 555 5.08 -9.77 19.15
CA GLN A 555 4.98 -10.76 18.08
C GLN A 555 6.17 -11.73 18.18
N LEU A 556 5.87 -13.01 18.34
CA LEU A 556 6.86 -14.09 18.46
C LEU A 556 7.10 -14.81 17.13
N SER A 557 6.15 -14.73 16.23
CA SER A 557 6.27 -15.24 14.86
C SER A 557 5.43 -14.39 13.90
N ASP A 558 5.98 -14.15 12.73
CA ASP A 558 5.32 -13.52 11.60
C ASP A 558 5.49 -14.43 10.37
N ASN A 559 4.37 -14.84 9.78
CA ASN A 559 4.34 -15.58 8.53
C ASN A 559 3.34 -14.90 7.59
N ARG A 560 3.69 -13.68 7.21
CA ARG A 560 2.96 -12.84 6.27
C ARG A 560 3.53 -13.09 4.87
N GLU A 561 2.67 -13.44 3.92
CA GLU A 561 3.05 -13.61 2.53
C GLU A 561 2.93 -12.26 1.79
N ALA A 562 3.85 -11.98 0.85
CA ALA A 562 3.73 -10.82 -0.02
C ALA A 562 2.45 -10.89 -0.86
N VAL A 563 1.88 -9.75 -1.16
CA VAL A 563 0.66 -9.66 -1.96
C VAL A 563 1.02 -9.75 -3.44
N THR A 564 0.54 -10.80 -4.10
CA THR A 564 0.63 -10.92 -5.55
C THR A 564 -0.45 -10.09 -6.22
N ALA A 565 -0.04 -9.17 -7.10
CA ALA A 565 -0.93 -8.28 -7.83
C ALA A 565 -0.79 -8.41 -9.35
N ARG A 566 -1.78 -7.91 -10.09
CA ARG A 566 -1.81 -7.81 -11.56
C ARG A 566 -2.57 -6.57 -11.97
N LEU A 567 -2.17 -5.95 -13.08
CA LEU A 567 -3.02 -4.97 -13.77
C LEU A 567 -4.17 -5.70 -14.48
N ASN A 568 -5.38 -5.14 -14.46
CA ASN A 568 -6.53 -5.72 -15.16
C ASN A 568 -6.32 -5.80 -16.67
N THR A 569 -5.53 -4.89 -17.26
CA THR A 569 -5.14 -4.88 -18.68
C THR A 569 -4.05 -5.89 -19.00
N LEU A 570 -3.25 -6.32 -18.00
CA LEU A 570 -2.16 -7.29 -18.14
C LEU A 570 -2.34 -8.50 -17.19
N PRO A 571 -3.45 -9.23 -17.26
CA PRO A 571 -3.83 -10.22 -16.23
C PRO A 571 -2.90 -11.45 -16.14
N ASN A 572 -2.05 -11.65 -17.14
CA ASN A 572 -1.12 -12.78 -17.19
C ASN A 572 0.25 -12.46 -16.54
N ILE A 573 0.48 -11.23 -16.10
CA ILE A 573 1.72 -10.79 -15.46
C ILE A 573 1.42 -10.50 -14.00
N SER A 574 1.92 -11.37 -13.14
CA SER A 574 1.83 -11.19 -11.69
C SER A 574 3.14 -10.64 -11.15
N PHE A 575 3.01 -9.80 -10.13
CA PHE A 575 4.15 -9.21 -9.44
C PHE A 575 3.88 -9.05 -7.95
N GLU A 576 4.95 -8.85 -7.21
CA GLU A 576 4.94 -8.57 -5.77
C GLU A 576 5.75 -7.31 -5.51
N THR A 577 5.42 -6.60 -4.44
CA THR A 577 6.16 -5.44 -3.94
C THR A 577 6.54 -5.66 -2.47
N PRO A 578 7.49 -4.90 -1.92
CA PRO A 578 7.77 -4.97 -0.49
C PRO A 578 6.50 -4.72 0.33
N MET A 579 6.36 -5.40 1.46
CA MET A 579 5.22 -5.20 2.37
C MET A 579 5.48 -3.99 3.27
N VAL A 580 4.40 -3.28 3.65
CA VAL A 580 4.44 -2.29 4.72
C VAL A 580 4.85 -2.98 6.03
N GLU A 581 5.78 -2.39 6.75
CA GLU A 581 6.10 -2.81 8.11
C GLU A 581 4.90 -2.53 9.02
N THR A 582 4.69 -3.39 9.99
CA THR A 582 3.64 -3.26 11.02
C THR A 582 4.27 -3.54 12.37
N ASP A 583 3.73 -2.94 13.41
CA ASP A 583 4.26 -3.10 14.75
C ASP A 583 4.35 -4.56 15.19
N ASP A 584 5.50 -4.92 15.73
CA ASP A 584 5.75 -6.24 16.28
C ASP A 584 5.51 -6.29 17.81
N ASP A 585 5.45 -5.11 18.46
CA ASP A 585 5.16 -5.04 19.90
C ASP A 585 4.33 -3.80 20.31
N ASN A 586 3.68 -3.88 21.46
CA ASN A 586 2.97 -2.76 22.04
C ASN A 586 2.87 -2.87 23.56
N VAL A 587 2.57 -1.74 24.20
CA VAL A 587 2.18 -1.66 25.61
C VAL A 587 0.74 -1.22 25.70
N ALA A 588 -0.08 -1.98 26.44
CA ALA A 588 -1.47 -1.59 26.68
C ALA A 588 -1.76 -1.41 28.17
N MET A 589 -2.61 -0.43 28.47
CA MET A 589 -3.09 -0.11 29.81
C MET A 589 -4.61 0.01 29.82
N THR A 590 -5.24 -0.71 30.74
CA THR A 590 -6.68 -0.63 31.01
C THR A 590 -6.94 -0.11 32.40
N LEU A 591 -7.91 0.80 32.56
CA LEU A 591 -8.42 1.25 33.85
C LEU A 591 -9.94 1.28 33.80
N GLY A 592 -10.60 0.75 34.84
CA GLY A 592 -12.05 0.69 34.86
C GLY A 592 -12.65 0.53 36.24
N LEU A 593 -13.96 0.70 36.33
CA LEU A 593 -14.79 0.52 37.51
C LEU A 593 -15.80 -0.61 37.27
N SER A 594 -16.05 -1.41 38.30
CA SER A 594 -17.12 -2.40 38.28
C SER A 594 -18.00 -2.25 39.54
N ARG A 595 -19.32 -2.41 39.35
CA ARG A 595 -20.30 -2.30 40.43
C ARG A 595 -21.33 -3.41 40.38
N SER A 596 -21.61 -3.97 41.53
CA SER A 596 -22.65 -5.01 41.72
C SER A 596 -23.96 -4.40 42.20
N PHE A 597 -25.07 -4.84 41.60
CA PHE A 597 -26.45 -4.47 41.91
C PHE A 597 -27.29 -5.75 42.13
N GLY A 598 -26.94 -6.52 43.16
CA GLY A 598 -27.53 -7.82 43.40
C GLY A 598 -27.11 -8.87 42.38
N LEU A 599 -28.04 -9.34 41.53
CA LEU A 599 -27.75 -10.33 40.49
C LEU A 599 -27.15 -9.73 39.20
N LEU A 600 -27.12 -8.41 39.10
CA LEU A 600 -26.56 -7.68 37.96
C LEU A 600 -25.24 -7.03 38.36
N ASN A 601 -24.23 -7.16 37.50
CA ASN A 601 -22.98 -6.41 37.59
C ASN A 601 -22.79 -5.57 36.32
N ALA A 602 -22.33 -4.33 36.53
CA ALA A 602 -21.95 -3.44 35.46
C ALA A 602 -20.48 -3.07 35.59
N ASN A 603 -19.79 -2.91 34.46
CA ASN A 603 -18.43 -2.39 34.42
C ASN A 603 -18.27 -1.40 33.27
N ALA A 604 -17.34 -0.48 33.43
CA ALA A 604 -16.94 0.45 32.39
C ALA A 604 -15.47 0.78 32.55
N GLY A 605 -14.78 1.04 31.44
CA GLY A 605 -13.37 1.37 31.48
C GLY A 605 -12.86 1.92 30.16
N VAL A 606 -11.59 2.28 30.23
CA VAL A 606 -10.80 2.79 29.11
C VAL A 606 -9.60 1.84 28.93
N THR A 607 -9.25 1.56 27.70
CA THR A 607 -7.98 0.93 27.33
C THR A 607 -7.24 1.83 26.35
N HIS A 608 -5.96 2.01 26.59
CA HIS A 608 -5.02 2.65 25.66
C HIS A 608 -3.91 1.67 25.36
N SER A 609 -3.59 1.50 24.08
CA SER A 609 -2.47 0.70 23.59
C SER A 609 -1.61 1.57 22.71
N GLN A 610 -0.30 1.41 22.82
CA GLN A 610 0.68 2.17 22.05
C GLN A 610 1.79 1.23 21.58
N GLY A 611 2.02 1.24 20.27
CA GLY A 611 3.17 0.68 19.57
C GLY A 611 4.03 1.77 18.97
N ASP A 612 4.80 1.46 17.93
CA ASP A 612 5.57 2.42 17.16
C ASP A 612 4.68 3.13 16.12
N ASP A 613 3.85 2.37 15.38
CA ASP A 613 2.95 2.84 14.33
C ASP A 613 1.48 2.47 14.57
N ASP A 614 1.19 1.63 15.58
CA ASP A 614 -0.15 1.18 15.92
C ASP A 614 -0.60 1.72 17.29
N ASP A 615 -1.54 2.65 17.28
CA ASP A 615 -2.12 3.21 18.50
C ASP A 615 -3.61 2.91 18.60
N SER A 616 -4.11 2.71 19.82
CA SER A 616 -5.55 2.63 20.03
C SER A 616 -5.99 3.19 21.38
N THR A 617 -7.17 3.82 21.38
CA THR A 617 -7.87 4.21 22.61
C THR A 617 -9.31 3.77 22.53
N SER A 618 -9.74 2.93 23.46
CA SER A 618 -11.10 2.41 23.49
C SER A 618 -11.83 2.69 24.79
N LEU A 619 -13.16 2.85 24.70
CA LEU A 619 -14.10 2.91 25.80
C LEU A 619 -15.00 1.69 25.75
N PHE A 620 -15.19 1.02 26.87
CA PHE A 620 -16.06 -0.14 26.94
C PHE A 620 -17.04 -0.09 28.12
N VAL A 621 -18.19 -0.71 27.92
CA VAL A 621 -19.19 -0.94 28.95
C VAL A 621 -19.62 -2.40 28.88
N GLY A 622 -19.63 -3.06 30.07
CA GLY A 622 -20.05 -4.45 30.21
C GLY A 622 -21.15 -4.60 31.22
N LEU A 623 -22.02 -5.57 30.97
CA LEU A 623 -23.09 -5.99 31.86
C LEU A 623 -23.05 -7.51 31.98
N ASN A 624 -23.25 -8.04 33.19
CA ASN A 624 -23.47 -9.46 33.39
C ASN A 624 -24.53 -9.70 34.43
N GLY A 625 -25.36 -10.72 34.25
CA GLY A 625 -26.47 -11.05 35.15
C GLY A 625 -26.68 -12.55 35.29
N ALA A 626 -26.90 -12.98 36.55
CA ALA A 626 -27.21 -14.35 36.89
C ALA A 626 -28.69 -14.70 36.57
N PHE A 627 -28.95 -15.94 36.12
CA PHE A 627 -30.31 -16.46 35.90
C PHE A 627 -30.45 -17.95 36.20
#